data_fd9d6e3d4b2aa8df48de681f7d22b2c9
#
_entry.id   fd9d6e3d4b2aa8df48de681f7d22b2c9
#
_cell.length_a   1.000
_cell.length_b   1.000
_cell.length_c   1.000
_cell.angle_alpha   90.00
_cell.angle_beta   90.00
_cell.angle_gamma   90.00
#
_symmetry.space_group_name_H-M   'P 1'
#
loop_
_entity.id
_entity.type
_entity.pdbx_description
1 polymer ?
#
loop_
_entity_poly.entity_id
_entity_poly.type
_entity_poly.pdbx_seq_one_letter_code
_entity_poly.pdbx_strand_id
1 'polypeptide(L)'
;MTLQYPTIADCVGNTPLVRLQRLPGATSNTLLLKLEGNNPAGSVKDRPALSMITRAELRGQIHAGDTLIEATSGNTGIALAMAAAIKGYKMILIMPDNSSAERKAAMTAYGAELILVSQEEGMEGARDLAERMQADGRGKVLDQFANGDNPQAHYTTTGPEIWRQTEGTITHFISSMGTTGTIMGVSRYLKEQNTAVQIIGLQPMEGSAIPGIRRWPQEYLPKIYQADRVDRIVDMAQSEAEDVTRRLAREEGIFCGVSSGGAVAAMLRLSKEVENAVMVAIICDRGDRYLSTGIFDAPN
;
A
#
# COMPACT_ATOMS: atom_id res chain seq x y z
N MET A 1 -5.53 35.49 -16.04
CA MET A 1 -5.22 34.30 -15.22
C MET A 1 -5.68 33.09 -16.01
N THR A 2 -4.76 32.26 -16.50
CA THR A 2 -5.13 30.98 -17.13
C THR A 2 -5.56 30.03 -16.00
N LEU A 3 -6.79 29.55 -16.06
CA LEU A 3 -7.29 28.55 -15.11
C LEU A 3 -6.42 27.27 -15.28
N GLN A 4 -5.65 26.91 -14.28
CA GLN A 4 -4.95 25.61 -14.26
C GLN A 4 -5.88 24.57 -13.65
N TYR A 5 -6.32 23.61 -14.45
CA TYR A 5 -7.06 22.45 -13.97
C TYR A 5 -6.08 21.35 -13.52
N PRO A 6 -6.41 20.59 -12.47
CA PRO A 6 -5.56 19.49 -12.03
C PRO A 6 -5.47 18.40 -13.08
N THR A 7 -4.32 17.75 -13.16
CA THR A 7 -4.08 16.54 -13.93
C THR A 7 -4.38 15.31 -13.09
N ILE A 8 -4.38 14.12 -13.68
CA ILE A 8 -4.58 12.88 -12.92
C ILE A 8 -3.46 12.63 -11.88
N ALA A 9 -2.24 13.12 -12.13
CA ALA A 9 -1.14 13.06 -11.17
C ALA A 9 -1.45 13.88 -9.89
N ASP A 10 -2.12 15.01 -10.03
CA ASP A 10 -2.50 15.88 -8.91
C ASP A 10 -3.63 15.29 -8.05
N CYS A 11 -4.31 14.25 -8.57
CA CYS A 11 -5.33 13.49 -7.85
C CYS A 11 -4.75 12.36 -6.97
N VAL A 12 -3.44 12.10 -7.04
CA VAL A 12 -2.78 11.14 -6.15
C VAL A 12 -2.60 11.78 -4.78
N GLY A 13 -3.19 11.16 -3.77
CA GLY A 13 -3.20 11.71 -2.41
C GLY A 13 -4.49 12.44 -2.07
N ASN A 14 -4.45 13.23 -0.99
CA ASN A 14 -5.62 13.90 -0.40
C ASN A 14 -6.83 12.98 -0.23
N THR A 15 -6.56 11.72 0.11
CA THR A 15 -7.58 10.69 0.29
C THR A 15 -8.46 10.99 1.50
N PRO A 16 -9.74 10.56 1.48
CA PRO A 16 -10.63 10.77 2.61
C PRO A 16 -10.15 10.09 3.90
N LEU A 17 -10.44 10.70 5.03
CA LEU A 17 -10.38 10.10 6.36
C LEU A 17 -11.80 10.01 6.88
N VAL A 18 -12.29 8.78 7.14
CA VAL A 18 -13.67 8.51 7.57
C VAL A 18 -13.72 7.80 8.91
N ARG A 19 -14.80 8.03 9.67
CA ARG A 19 -15.00 7.37 10.96
C ARG A 19 -15.82 6.10 10.81
N LEU A 20 -15.38 5.02 11.48
CA LEU A 20 -16.20 3.83 11.69
C LEU A 20 -17.38 4.15 12.60
N GLN A 21 -18.56 3.59 12.29
CA GLN A 21 -19.79 3.91 12.99
C GLN A 21 -20.40 2.71 13.74
N ARG A 22 -20.32 1.52 13.16
CA ARG A 22 -21.04 0.32 13.64
C ARG A 22 -20.11 -0.74 14.24
N LEU A 23 -19.01 -1.04 13.56
CA LEU A 23 -18.03 -2.06 13.97
C LEU A 23 -17.43 -1.84 15.36
N PRO A 24 -17.12 -0.60 15.79
CA PRO A 24 -16.53 -0.38 17.11
C PRO A 24 -17.49 -0.69 18.28
N GLY A 25 -18.81 -0.65 18.06
CA GLY A 25 -19.77 -0.70 19.13
C GLY A 25 -19.67 0.51 20.08
N ALA A 26 -20.02 0.30 21.36
CA ALA A 26 -19.88 1.34 22.39
C ALA A 26 -18.40 1.49 22.79
N THR A 27 -17.81 2.68 22.53
CA THR A 27 -16.42 2.99 22.86
C THR A 27 -16.26 4.51 23.04
N SER A 28 -15.30 4.91 23.89
CA SER A 28 -14.85 6.31 24.00
C SER A 28 -13.83 6.69 22.92
N ASN A 29 -13.36 5.70 22.13
CA ASN A 29 -12.33 5.91 21.11
C ASN A 29 -12.93 6.39 19.78
N THR A 30 -12.16 7.18 19.03
CA THR A 30 -12.47 7.58 17.65
C THR A 30 -11.64 6.73 16.70
N LEU A 31 -12.30 5.85 15.93
CA LEU A 31 -11.66 4.95 14.98
C LEU A 31 -11.84 5.48 13.55
N LEU A 32 -10.73 5.83 12.92
CA LEU A 32 -10.68 6.49 11.61
C LEU A 32 -9.98 5.62 10.57
N LEU A 33 -10.45 5.70 9.34
CA LEU A 33 -9.92 4.97 8.19
C LEU A 33 -9.43 5.91 7.11
N LYS A 34 -8.16 5.82 6.75
CA LYS A 34 -7.56 6.55 5.62
C LYS A 34 -7.76 5.77 4.34
N LEU A 35 -8.66 6.23 3.47
CA LEU A 35 -9.15 5.49 2.30
C LEU A 35 -8.19 5.61 1.11
N GLU A 36 -7.07 4.90 1.14
CA GLU A 36 -6.06 4.91 0.08
C GLU A 36 -6.52 4.24 -1.23
N GLY A 37 -7.59 3.45 -1.18
CA GLY A 37 -8.28 2.95 -2.38
C GLY A 37 -8.90 4.04 -3.26
N ASN A 38 -8.99 5.27 -2.76
CA ASN A 38 -9.51 6.42 -3.52
C ASN A 38 -8.44 7.11 -4.39
N ASN A 39 -7.19 6.68 -4.34
CA ASN A 39 -6.19 7.10 -5.32
C ASN A 39 -6.58 6.65 -6.74
N PRO A 40 -6.11 7.33 -7.81
CA PRO A 40 -6.53 7.06 -9.20
C PRO A 40 -6.37 5.62 -9.67
N ALA A 41 -5.23 4.97 -9.38
CA ALA A 41 -5.03 3.55 -9.67
C ALA A 41 -5.59 2.63 -8.58
N GLY A 42 -6.24 3.16 -7.56
CA GLY A 42 -7.05 2.46 -6.57
C GLY A 42 -6.28 1.84 -5.42
N SER A 43 -5.10 2.35 -5.06
CA SER A 43 -4.38 1.85 -3.90
C SER A 43 -3.38 2.84 -3.29
N VAL A 44 -2.91 2.49 -2.10
CA VAL A 44 -1.82 3.19 -1.39
C VAL A 44 -0.52 3.25 -2.21
N LYS A 45 -0.34 2.39 -3.21
CA LYS A 45 0.86 2.28 -4.03
C LYS A 45 0.98 3.38 -5.09
N ASP A 46 -0.10 4.10 -5.37
CA ASP A 46 -0.09 5.22 -6.32
C ASP A 46 0.90 6.31 -5.88
N ARG A 47 0.96 6.57 -4.57
CA ARG A 47 1.87 7.56 -3.98
C ARG A 47 3.34 7.19 -4.17
N PRO A 48 3.83 6.03 -3.72
CA PRO A 48 5.24 5.66 -3.93
C PRO A 48 5.59 5.46 -5.40
N ALA A 49 4.69 4.94 -6.24
CA ALA A 49 4.95 4.78 -7.66
C ALA A 49 5.24 6.14 -8.34
N LEU A 50 4.37 7.12 -8.13
CA LEU A 50 4.57 8.47 -8.66
C LEU A 50 5.82 9.14 -8.06
N SER A 51 6.07 8.97 -6.76
CA SER A 51 7.23 9.52 -6.07
C SER A 51 8.55 8.95 -6.60
N MET A 52 8.66 7.63 -6.74
CA MET A 52 9.88 6.98 -7.23
C MET A 52 10.25 7.47 -8.63
N ILE A 53 9.28 7.55 -9.54
CA ILE A 53 9.52 8.04 -10.91
C ILE A 53 9.89 9.53 -10.88
N THR A 54 9.06 10.37 -10.25
CA THR A 54 9.31 11.83 -10.24
C THR A 54 10.63 12.20 -9.61
N ARG A 55 11.02 11.53 -8.51
CA ARG A 55 12.29 11.82 -7.83
C ARG A 55 13.49 11.28 -8.59
N ALA A 56 13.35 10.15 -9.30
CA ALA A 56 14.40 9.65 -10.20
C ALA A 56 14.61 10.61 -11.38
N GLU A 57 13.53 11.18 -11.96
CA GLU A 57 13.63 12.26 -12.97
C GLU A 57 14.39 13.48 -12.43
N LEU A 58 14.00 13.98 -11.27
CA LEU A 58 14.63 15.15 -10.65
C LEU A 58 16.12 14.96 -10.38
N ARG A 59 16.56 13.72 -10.17
CA ARG A 59 17.98 13.37 -10.02
C ARG A 59 18.69 13.08 -11.35
N GLY A 60 17.99 13.14 -12.48
CA GLY A 60 18.55 12.80 -13.80
C GLY A 60 18.91 11.32 -13.96
N GLN A 61 18.27 10.44 -13.18
CA GLN A 61 18.51 8.99 -13.22
C GLN A 61 17.69 8.29 -14.31
N ILE A 62 16.59 8.90 -14.72
CA ILE A 62 15.70 8.48 -15.79
C ILE A 62 15.18 9.70 -16.55
N HIS A 63 14.82 9.51 -17.83
CA HIS A 63 14.29 10.54 -18.71
C HIS A 63 13.04 10.03 -19.43
N ALA A 64 12.15 10.92 -19.83
CA ALA A 64 10.95 10.55 -20.57
C ALA A 64 11.30 9.69 -21.81
N GLY A 65 10.58 8.58 -21.98
CA GLY A 65 10.86 7.59 -23.03
C GLY A 65 11.73 6.42 -22.60
N ASP A 66 12.42 6.50 -21.46
CA ASP A 66 13.18 5.37 -20.90
C ASP A 66 12.26 4.21 -20.56
N THR A 67 12.84 3.02 -20.45
CA THR A 67 12.15 1.81 -20.01
C THR A 67 12.37 1.61 -18.52
N LEU A 68 11.27 1.48 -17.76
CA LEU A 68 11.26 1.11 -16.35
C LEU A 68 10.89 -0.37 -16.20
N ILE A 69 11.48 -1.04 -15.23
CA ILE A 69 11.28 -2.46 -14.97
C ILE A 69 10.92 -2.65 -13.50
N GLU A 70 9.94 -3.49 -13.19
CA GLU A 70 9.67 -3.89 -11.81
C GLU A 70 9.14 -5.32 -11.75
N ALA A 71 9.62 -6.08 -10.77
CA ALA A 71 9.08 -7.40 -10.44
C ALA A 71 7.95 -7.25 -9.42
N THR A 72 6.70 -7.36 -9.86
CA THR A 72 5.53 -7.21 -8.99
C THR A 72 4.25 -7.72 -9.63
N SER A 73 3.45 -8.44 -8.86
CA SER A 73 2.13 -8.96 -9.29
C SER A 73 0.94 -8.23 -8.67
N GLY A 74 1.20 -7.18 -7.87
CA GLY A 74 0.17 -6.54 -7.06
C GLY A 74 -0.11 -5.08 -7.42
N ASN A 75 -0.59 -4.36 -6.43
CA ASN A 75 -0.97 -2.95 -6.54
C ASN A 75 0.18 -2.04 -7.02
N THR A 76 1.43 -2.40 -6.68
CA THR A 76 2.61 -1.64 -7.14
C THR A 76 2.72 -1.65 -8.66
N GLY A 77 2.49 -2.80 -9.31
CA GLY A 77 2.54 -2.90 -10.77
C GLY A 77 1.48 -2.04 -11.44
N ILE A 78 0.25 -2.05 -10.93
CA ILE A 78 -0.83 -1.20 -11.45
C ILE A 78 -0.49 0.29 -11.28
N ALA A 79 0.01 0.67 -10.10
CA ALA A 79 0.39 2.04 -9.82
C ALA A 79 1.58 2.54 -10.65
N LEU A 80 2.59 1.68 -10.85
CA LEU A 80 3.73 2.00 -11.70
C LEU A 80 3.33 2.11 -13.18
N ALA A 81 2.45 1.22 -13.66
CA ALA A 81 1.92 1.31 -15.02
C ALA A 81 1.18 2.64 -15.24
N MET A 82 0.31 3.04 -14.29
CA MET A 82 -0.36 4.35 -14.33
C MET A 82 0.64 5.50 -14.32
N ALA A 83 1.59 5.50 -13.38
CA ALA A 83 2.56 6.59 -13.26
C ALA A 83 3.48 6.69 -14.49
N ALA A 84 3.88 5.56 -15.07
CA ALA A 84 4.65 5.51 -16.31
C ALA A 84 3.83 6.07 -17.49
N ALA A 85 2.56 5.72 -17.61
CA ALA A 85 1.67 6.27 -18.64
C ALA A 85 1.53 7.80 -18.53
N ILE A 86 1.34 8.33 -17.31
CA ILE A 86 1.25 9.77 -17.03
C ILE A 86 2.55 10.50 -17.47
N LYS A 87 3.69 9.88 -17.21
CA LYS A 87 5.02 10.48 -17.35
C LYS A 87 5.71 10.19 -18.70
N GLY A 88 5.11 9.33 -19.53
CA GLY A 88 5.66 8.98 -20.84
C GLY A 88 6.82 7.99 -20.81
N TYR A 89 6.85 7.09 -19.83
CA TYR A 89 7.79 5.97 -19.73
C TYR A 89 7.22 4.71 -20.36
N LYS A 90 8.10 3.82 -20.83
CA LYS A 90 7.76 2.43 -21.10
C LYS A 90 7.84 1.65 -19.79
N MET A 91 6.84 0.83 -19.49
CA MET A 91 6.80 0.04 -18.26
C MET A 91 6.79 -1.44 -18.57
N ILE A 92 7.77 -2.18 -18.07
CA ILE A 92 7.84 -3.64 -18.12
C ILE A 92 7.60 -4.16 -16.70
N LEU A 93 6.58 -5.01 -16.55
CA LEU A 93 6.23 -5.66 -15.29
C LEU A 93 6.44 -7.17 -15.40
N ILE A 94 7.18 -7.73 -14.46
CA ILE A 94 7.52 -9.14 -14.44
C ILE A 94 6.79 -9.81 -13.27
N MET A 95 6.05 -10.88 -13.55
CA MET A 95 5.24 -11.55 -12.53
C MET A 95 5.00 -13.02 -12.85
N PRO A 96 4.64 -13.84 -11.86
CA PRO A 96 4.19 -15.21 -12.10
C PRO A 96 2.91 -15.25 -12.93
N ASP A 97 2.79 -16.26 -13.79
CA ASP A 97 1.69 -16.47 -14.72
C ASP A 97 0.33 -16.71 -14.04
N ASN A 98 0.34 -17.22 -12.80
CA ASN A 98 -0.85 -17.43 -11.97
C ASN A 98 -1.38 -16.15 -11.28
N SER A 99 -0.81 -14.98 -11.58
CA SER A 99 -1.33 -13.69 -11.09
C SER A 99 -2.74 -13.42 -11.63
N SER A 100 -3.60 -12.72 -10.84
CA SER A 100 -5.01 -12.55 -11.19
C SER A 100 -5.21 -11.85 -12.54
N ALA A 101 -6.27 -12.25 -13.26
CA ALA A 101 -6.62 -11.71 -14.58
C ALA A 101 -6.90 -10.20 -14.52
N GLU A 102 -7.59 -9.75 -13.46
CA GLU A 102 -7.96 -8.34 -13.27
C GLU A 102 -6.73 -7.46 -13.13
N ARG A 103 -5.72 -7.91 -12.38
CA ARG A 103 -4.46 -7.17 -12.21
C ARG A 103 -3.68 -7.08 -13.51
N LYS A 104 -3.55 -8.19 -14.24
CA LYS A 104 -2.91 -8.22 -15.57
C LYS A 104 -3.64 -7.28 -16.53
N ALA A 105 -4.96 -7.36 -16.59
CA ALA A 105 -5.77 -6.49 -17.44
C ALA A 105 -5.60 -5.00 -17.10
N ALA A 106 -5.59 -4.63 -15.81
CA ALA A 106 -5.38 -3.26 -15.38
C ALA A 106 -3.99 -2.72 -15.78
N MET A 107 -2.93 -3.51 -15.58
CA MET A 107 -1.56 -3.14 -15.96
C MET A 107 -1.44 -2.94 -17.47
N THR A 108 -2.00 -3.87 -18.26
CA THR A 108 -2.01 -3.78 -19.73
C THR A 108 -2.84 -2.59 -20.21
N ALA A 109 -3.97 -2.28 -19.56
CA ALA A 109 -4.81 -1.11 -19.91
C ALA A 109 -4.04 0.22 -19.74
N TYR A 110 -3.10 0.31 -18.81
CA TYR A 110 -2.19 1.44 -18.67
C TYR A 110 -1.00 1.40 -19.65
N GLY A 111 -0.91 0.38 -20.52
CA GLY A 111 0.13 0.25 -21.53
C GLY A 111 1.41 -0.44 -21.06
N ALA A 112 1.41 -1.10 -19.91
CA ALA A 112 2.56 -1.88 -19.48
C ALA A 112 2.72 -3.17 -20.29
N GLU A 113 3.96 -3.51 -20.62
CA GLU A 113 4.35 -4.82 -21.12
C GLU A 113 4.46 -5.81 -19.95
N LEU A 114 3.84 -6.98 -20.09
CA LEU A 114 3.90 -8.02 -19.07
C LEU A 114 4.83 -9.15 -19.52
N ILE A 115 5.81 -9.48 -18.69
CA ILE A 115 6.63 -10.68 -18.84
C ILE A 115 6.20 -11.66 -17.74
N LEU A 116 5.72 -12.82 -18.17
CA LEU A 116 5.26 -13.86 -17.26
C LEU A 116 6.37 -14.89 -17.02
N VAL A 117 6.66 -15.16 -15.76
CA VAL A 117 7.53 -16.28 -15.35
C VAL A 117 6.65 -17.43 -14.87
N SER A 118 7.18 -18.64 -14.82
CA SER A 118 6.42 -19.78 -14.32
C SER A 118 6.05 -19.63 -12.83
N GLN A 119 5.00 -20.33 -12.40
CA GLN A 119 4.61 -20.37 -11.00
C GLN A 119 5.74 -20.90 -10.09
N GLU A 120 6.55 -21.85 -10.61
CA GLU A 120 7.69 -22.42 -9.89
C GLU A 120 8.81 -21.41 -9.67
N GLU A 121 9.11 -20.55 -10.65
CA GLU A 121 10.08 -19.47 -10.51
C GLU A 121 9.57 -18.40 -9.53
N GLY A 122 8.26 -18.18 -9.49
CA GLY A 122 7.62 -17.31 -8.53
C GLY A 122 8.09 -15.85 -8.62
N MET A 123 7.96 -15.14 -7.50
CA MET A 123 8.42 -13.74 -7.40
C MET A 123 9.94 -13.60 -7.33
N GLU A 124 10.64 -14.62 -6.84
CA GLU A 124 12.11 -14.67 -6.84
C GLU A 124 12.64 -14.69 -8.28
N GLY A 125 12.14 -15.58 -9.13
CA GLY A 125 12.52 -15.65 -10.55
C GLY A 125 12.16 -14.37 -11.31
N ALA A 126 11.05 -13.72 -10.96
CA ALA A 126 10.70 -12.43 -11.54
C ALA A 126 11.71 -11.32 -11.16
N ARG A 127 12.20 -11.30 -9.92
CA ARG A 127 13.24 -10.35 -9.47
C ARG A 127 14.57 -10.61 -10.16
N ASP A 128 15.01 -11.85 -10.20
CA ASP A 128 16.25 -12.23 -10.88
C ASP A 128 16.22 -11.83 -12.36
N LEU A 129 15.06 -11.99 -13.02
CA LEU A 129 14.90 -11.57 -14.40
C LEU A 129 14.95 -10.04 -14.53
N ALA A 130 14.32 -9.30 -13.63
CA ALA A 130 14.38 -7.84 -13.63
C ALA A 130 15.82 -7.33 -13.48
N GLU A 131 16.60 -7.92 -12.57
CA GLU A 131 18.02 -7.58 -12.35
C GLU A 131 18.88 -7.91 -13.57
N ARG A 132 18.70 -9.08 -14.18
CA ARG A 132 19.39 -9.42 -15.45
C ARG A 132 19.06 -8.45 -16.56
N MET A 133 17.77 -8.09 -16.73
CA MET A 133 17.36 -7.14 -17.76
C MET A 133 17.98 -5.76 -17.55
N GLN A 134 18.10 -5.31 -16.31
CA GLN A 134 18.79 -4.07 -15.97
C GLN A 134 20.29 -4.16 -16.28
N ALA A 135 20.94 -5.27 -15.92
CA ALA A 135 22.36 -5.49 -16.22
C ALA A 135 22.65 -5.49 -17.74
N ASP A 136 21.70 -6.01 -18.53
CA ASP A 136 21.75 -6.01 -19.99
C ASP A 136 21.39 -4.65 -20.63
N GLY A 137 21.15 -3.62 -19.83
CA GLY A 137 20.80 -2.27 -20.31
C GLY A 137 19.38 -2.15 -20.90
N ARG A 138 18.47 -3.08 -20.62
CA ARG A 138 17.10 -3.10 -21.16
C ARG A 138 16.15 -2.13 -20.46
N GLY A 139 16.55 -1.55 -19.33
CA GLY A 139 15.76 -0.59 -18.57
C GLY A 139 16.28 -0.39 -17.16
N LYS A 140 15.55 0.43 -16.38
CA LYS A 140 15.88 0.76 -14.99
C LYS A 140 14.91 0.08 -14.03
N VAL A 141 15.43 -0.67 -13.06
CA VAL A 141 14.65 -1.22 -11.94
C VAL A 141 14.48 -0.14 -10.87
N LEU A 142 13.24 0.06 -10.39
CA LEU A 142 12.93 1.05 -9.36
C LEU A 142 13.15 0.52 -7.94
N ASP A 143 12.98 -0.79 -7.72
CA ASP A 143 13.19 -1.51 -6.46
C ASP A 143 12.41 -0.92 -5.26
N GLN A 144 11.12 -1.17 -5.21
CA GLN A 144 10.23 -0.68 -4.16
C GLN A 144 10.64 -1.06 -2.72
N PHE A 145 11.50 -2.08 -2.53
CA PHE A 145 11.93 -2.58 -1.22
C PHE A 145 13.21 -1.90 -0.70
N ALA A 146 13.97 -1.25 -1.59
CA ALA A 146 15.20 -0.55 -1.24
C ALA A 146 15.14 0.95 -1.55
N ASN A 147 14.15 1.40 -2.32
CA ASN A 147 14.04 2.77 -2.79
C ASN A 147 13.53 3.72 -1.70
N GLY A 148 14.37 4.64 -1.25
CA GLY A 148 14.01 5.64 -0.24
C GLY A 148 12.87 6.59 -0.65
N ASP A 149 12.57 6.70 -1.95
CA ASP A 149 11.45 7.53 -2.44
C ASP A 149 10.09 6.89 -2.16
N ASN A 150 10.04 5.58 -1.84
CA ASN A 150 8.83 4.91 -1.38
C ASN A 150 8.38 5.47 -0.01
N PRO A 151 9.12 5.36 1.10
CA PRO A 151 8.71 5.98 2.36
C PRO A 151 8.65 7.51 2.27
N GLN A 152 9.46 8.14 1.44
CA GLN A 152 9.45 9.59 1.25
C GLN A 152 8.09 10.10 0.71
N ALA A 153 7.41 9.34 -0.16
CA ALA A 153 6.05 9.67 -0.60
C ALA A 153 5.10 9.83 0.58
N HIS A 154 5.14 8.90 1.52
CA HIS A 154 4.26 8.89 2.69
C HIS A 154 4.66 9.93 3.74
N TYR A 155 5.96 10.22 3.86
CA TYR A 155 6.46 11.29 4.72
C TYR A 155 5.98 12.67 4.26
N THR A 156 5.98 12.92 2.94
CA THR A 156 5.61 14.22 2.38
C THR A 156 4.12 14.40 2.11
N THR A 157 3.33 13.31 2.11
CA THR A 157 1.90 13.38 1.77
C THR A 157 1.01 12.71 2.82
N THR A 158 1.05 11.40 2.98
CA THR A 158 0.13 10.63 3.84
C THR A 158 0.22 11.04 5.31
N GLY A 159 1.43 11.20 5.84
CA GLY A 159 1.66 11.65 7.21
C GLY A 159 1.08 13.04 7.49
N PRO A 160 1.44 14.06 6.69
CA PRO A 160 0.85 15.41 6.79
C PRO A 160 -0.68 15.44 6.62
N GLU A 161 -1.22 14.64 5.71
CA GLU A 161 -2.68 14.55 5.53
C GLU A 161 -3.37 14.01 6.79
N ILE A 162 -2.87 12.89 7.35
CA ILE A 162 -3.43 12.30 8.57
C ILE A 162 -3.34 13.30 9.73
N TRP A 163 -2.19 13.93 9.92
CA TRP A 163 -2.00 14.92 10.98
C TRP A 163 -3.00 16.07 10.88
N ARG A 164 -3.14 16.65 9.68
CA ARG A 164 -4.09 17.74 9.41
C ARG A 164 -5.54 17.27 9.60
N GLN A 165 -5.92 16.11 9.06
CA GLN A 165 -7.29 15.58 9.09
C GLN A 165 -7.73 15.17 10.50
N THR A 166 -6.79 14.84 11.38
CA THR A 166 -7.05 14.56 12.80
C THR A 166 -6.83 15.80 13.69
N GLU A 167 -6.54 16.97 13.11
CA GLU A 167 -6.21 18.19 13.86
C GLU A 167 -5.11 17.96 14.91
N GLY A 168 -4.15 17.07 14.59
CA GLY A 168 -3.06 16.71 15.49
C GLY A 168 -3.45 15.86 16.69
N THR A 169 -4.69 15.37 16.79
CA THR A 169 -5.18 14.58 17.93
C THR A 169 -4.91 13.09 17.83
N ILE A 170 -4.33 12.60 16.72
CA ILE A 170 -4.02 11.20 16.52
C ILE A 170 -3.15 10.63 17.66
N THR A 171 -3.54 9.48 18.22
CA THR A 171 -2.81 8.77 19.26
C THR A 171 -2.20 7.45 18.78
N HIS A 172 -2.83 6.78 17.79
CA HIS A 172 -2.41 5.47 17.28
C HIS A 172 -2.52 5.45 15.76
N PHE A 173 -1.45 5.01 15.11
CA PHE A 173 -1.40 4.78 13.67
C PHE A 173 -1.19 3.30 13.39
N ILE A 174 -2.09 2.67 12.62
CA ILE A 174 -2.10 1.25 12.30
C ILE A 174 -1.88 1.04 10.80
N SER A 175 -0.87 0.26 10.42
CA SER A 175 -0.57 -0.02 9.02
C SER A 175 -0.13 -1.46 8.79
N SER A 176 -0.71 -2.07 7.78
CA SER A 176 -0.28 -3.37 7.26
C SER A 176 1.10 -3.26 6.61
N MET A 177 2.01 -4.21 6.92
CA MET A 177 3.41 -4.18 6.49
C MET A 177 3.64 -5.07 5.26
N GLY A 178 3.72 -4.44 4.08
CA GLY A 178 4.22 -5.05 2.84
C GLY A 178 5.66 -4.64 2.58
N THR A 179 5.90 -3.65 1.73
CA THR A 179 7.23 -3.03 1.53
C THR A 179 7.71 -2.24 2.75
N THR A 180 6.84 -1.98 3.70
CA THR A 180 7.01 -1.11 4.86
C THR A 180 7.05 0.40 4.55
N GLY A 181 7.02 0.82 3.30
CA GLY A 181 7.12 2.24 2.92
C GLY A 181 6.10 3.14 3.60
N THR A 182 4.84 2.70 3.68
CA THR A 182 3.77 3.48 4.32
C THR A 182 4.05 3.73 5.80
N ILE A 183 4.32 2.65 6.56
CA ILE A 183 4.57 2.77 8.00
C ILE A 183 5.85 3.55 8.29
N MET A 184 6.90 3.39 7.47
CA MET A 184 8.15 4.13 7.63
C MET A 184 7.99 5.62 7.38
N GLY A 185 7.31 6.00 6.29
CA GLY A 185 7.12 7.42 5.96
C GLY A 185 6.18 8.12 6.94
N VAL A 186 5.03 7.49 7.26
CA VAL A 186 4.04 8.07 8.18
C VAL A 186 4.58 8.12 9.61
N SER A 187 5.23 7.06 10.10
CA SER A 187 5.79 7.05 11.46
C SER A 187 6.83 8.14 11.65
N ARG A 188 7.71 8.33 10.66
CA ARG A 188 8.70 9.41 10.70
C ARG A 188 8.01 10.76 10.88
N TYR A 189 7.03 11.08 10.05
CA TYR A 189 6.32 12.34 10.12
C TYR A 189 5.57 12.51 11.45
N LEU A 190 4.78 11.51 11.85
CA LEU A 190 3.96 11.60 13.07
C LEU A 190 4.82 11.72 14.34
N LYS A 191 5.92 10.96 14.43
CA LYS A 191 6.85 11.04 15.59
C LYS A 191 7.59 12.38 15.64
N GLU A 192 7.84 13.04 14.51
CA GLU A 192 8.37 14.41 14.47
C GLU A 192 7.35 15.45 14.99
N GLN A 193 6.05 15.21 14.80
CA GLN A 193 4.99 16.08 15.32
C GLN A 193 4.70 15.80 16.81
N ASN A 194 4.58 14.52 17.19
CA ASN A 194 4.30 14.08 18.54
C ASN A 194 4.90 12.68 18.79
N THR A 195 5.92 12.61 19.62
CA THR A 195 6.61 11.37 19.95
C THR A 195 5.72 10.35 20.68
N ALA A 196 4.62 10.77 21.30
CA ALA A 196 3.69 9.90 22.02
C ALA A 196 2.78 9.07 21.09
N VAL A 197 2.65 9.43 19.80
CA VAL A 197 1.84 8.67 18.85
C VAL A 197 2.37 7.24 18.74
N GLN A 198 1.52 6.26 19.00
CA GLN A 198 1.86 4.83 18.92
C GLN A 198 1.79 4.36 17.47
N ILE A 199 2.85 3.73 16.98
CA ILE A 199 2.97 3.19 15.62
C ILE A 199 2.83 1.67 15.67
N ILE A 200 1.77 1.16 15.07
CA ILE A 200 1.42 -0.26 15.11
C ILE A 200 1.54 -0.87 13.70
N GLY A 201 2.46 -1.80 13.56
CA GLY A 201 2.63 -2.61 12.35
C GLY A 201 1.78 -3.87 12.41
N LEU A 202 1.18 -4.26 11.29
CA LEU A 202 0.47 -5.52 11.13
C LEU A 202 1.24 -6.45 10.20
N GLN A 203 1.40 -7.71 10.60
CA GLN A 203 1.95 -8.78 9.76
C GLN A 203 1.07 -10.03 9.84
N PRO A 204 1.13 -10.94 8.83
CA PRO A 204 0.44 -12.21 8.93
C PRO A 204 0.97 -13.04 10.09
N MET A 205 0.08 -13.76 10.79
CA MET A 205 0.46 -14.83 11.70
C MET A 205 1.22 -15.93 10.93
N GLU A 206 2.07 -16.66 11.60
CA GLU A 206 2.74 -17.82 11.00
C GLU A 206 1.73 -18.78 10.38
N GLY A 207 1.97 -19.22 9.15
CA GLY A 207 1.05 -20.05 8.38
C GLY A 207 -0.12 -19.31 7.72
N SER A 208 -0.28 -18.01 7.95
CA SER A 208 -1.32 -17.18 7.29
C SER A 208 -0.76 -16.46 6.05
N ALA A 209 -1.57 -16.39 4.99
CA ALA A 209 -1.28 -15.63 3.77
C ALA A 209 -2.30 -14.51 3.58
N ILE A 210 -1.88 -13.26 3.81
CA ILE A 210 -2.72 -12.08 3.59
C ILE A 210 -2.18 -11.31 2.37
N PRO A 211 -2.95 -11.14 1.29
CA PRO A 211 -2.48 -10.46 0.10
C PRO A 211 -1.97 -9.04 0.40
N GLY A 212 -0.78 -8.71 -0.14
CA GLY A 212 -0.18 -7.39 -0.04
C GLY A 212 0.68 -7.15 1.21
N ILE A 213 0.71 -8.09 2.16
CA ILE A 213 1.58 -8.01 3.34
C ILE A 213 2.36 -9.31 3.56
N ARG A 214 3.46 -9.23 4.30
CA ARG A 214 4.31 -10.38 4.59
C ARG A 214 4.82 -10.34 6.03
N ARG A 215 5.03 -11.53 6.60
CA ARG A 215 5.96 -11.73 7.71
C ARG A 215 7.34 -11.92 7.09
N TRP A 216 8.20 -10.93 7.25
CA TRP A 216 9.53 -10.93 6.66
C TRP A 216 10.51 -11.74 7.52
N PRO A 217 11.19 -12.76 6.96
CA PRO A 217 12.41 -13.29 7.56
C PRO A 217 13.47 -12.19 7.71
N GLN A 218 14.31 -12.29 8.72
CA GLN A 218 15.30 -11.25 9.04
C GLN A 218 16.23 -10.93 7.85
N GLU A 219 16.63 -11.95 7.10
CA GLU A 219 17.51 -11.84 5.92
C GLU A 219 16.85 -11.18 4.70
N TYR A 220 15.51 -11.12 4.66
CA TYR A 220 14.75 -10.56 3.55
C TYR A 220 13.99 -9.28 3.90
N LEU A 221 14.28 -8.70 5.07
CA LEU A 221 13.67 -7.42 5.46
C LEU A 221 13.89 -6.36 4.38
N PRO A 222 12.86 -5.59 4.01
CA PRO A 222 13.04 -4.45 3.10
C PRO A 222 14.14 -3.51 3.62
N LYS A 223 15.05 -3.08 2.73
CA LYS A 223 16.16 -2.20 3.11
C LYS A 223 15.71 -0.83 3.65
N ILE A 224 14.47 -0.45 3.34
CA ILE A 224 13.85 0.79 3.84
C ILE A 224 13.26 0.64 5.24
N TYR A 225 13.19 -0.59 5.80
CA TYR A 225 12.60 -0.84 7.11
C TYR A 225 13.53 -0.43 8.25
N GLN A 226 12.98 0.26 9.25
CA GLN A 226 13.65 0.68 10.48
C GLN A 226 12.78 0.21 11.67
N ALA A 227 13.23 -0.81 12.38
CA ALA A 227 12.46 -1.46 13.45
C ALA A 227 12.12 -0.53 14.62
N ASP A 228 13.02 0.40 14.93
CA ASP A 228 12.88 1.40 15.99
C ASP A 228 11.75 2.41 15.78
N ARG A 229 11.19 2.46 14.57
CA ARG A 229 10.04 3.32 14.22
C ARG A 229 8.68 2.67 14.47
N VAL A 230 8.64 1.40 14.85
CA VAL A 230 7.40 0.65 15.07
C VAL A 230 7.33 0.25 16.55
N ASP A 231 6.38 0.84 17.27
CA ASP A 231 6.26 0.64 18.72
C ASP A 231 5.68 -0.75 19.06
N ARG A 232 4.79 -1.29 18.19
CA ARG A 232 4.17 -2.61 18.38
C ARG A 232 3.90 -3.29 17.05
N ILE A 233 4.14 -4.61 16.98
CA ILE A 233 3.74 -5.45 15.85
C ILE A 233 2.62 -6.38 16.30
N VAL A 234 1.55 -6.44 15.49
CA VAL A 234 0.38 -7.30 15.72
C VAL A 234 0.36 -8.39 14.66
N ASP A 235 0.32 -9.64 15.13
CA ASP A 235 0.10 -10.80 14.27
C ASP A 235 -1.38 -10.97 13.95
N MET A 236 -1.71 -11.22 12.68
CA MET A 236 -3.07 -11.33 12.19
C MET A 236 -3.33 -12.66 11.49
N ALA A 237 -4.35 -13.38 11.94
CA ALA A 237 -4.84 -14.56 11.23
C ALA A 237 -5.55 -14.14 9.93
N GLN A 238 -5.34 -14.91 8.86
CA GLN A 238 -6.01 -14.67 7.58
C GLN A 238 -7.53 -14.64 7.73
N SER A 239 -8.09 -15.62 8.44
CA SER A 239 -9.54 -15.74 8.65
C SER A 239 -10.16 -14.53 9.32
N GLU A 240 -9.48 -13.94 10.29
CA GLU A 240 -9.95 -12.72 10.96
C GLU A 240 -9.86 -11.49 10.05
N ALA A 241 -8.77 -11.35 9.31
CA ALA A 241 -8.63 -10.27 8.34
C ALA A 241 -9.75 -10.34 7.27
N GLU A 242 -10.06 -11.55 6.79
CA GLU A 242 -11.14 -11.78 5.82
C GLU A 242 -12.53 -11.51 6.40
N ASP A 243 -12.79 -11.94 7.66
CA ASP A 243 -14.05 -11.65 8.32
C ASP A 243 -14.31 -10.15 8.45
N VAL A 244 -13.33 -9.42 8.96
CA VAL A 244 -13.44 -7.95 9.10
C VAL A 244 -13.54 -7.27 7.73
N THR A 245 -12.88 -7.79 6.68
CA THR A 245 -13.03 -7.28 5.30
C THR A 245 -14.50 -7.38 4.84
N ARG A 246 -15.15 -8.53 5.05
CA ARG A 246 -16.58 -8.72 4.72
C ARG A 246 -17.49 -7.83 5.55
N ARG A 247 -17.19 -7.69 6.83
CA ARG A 247 -17.95 -6.84 7.75
C ARG A 247 -17.83 -5.35 7.40
N LEU A 248 -16.65 -4.89 7.02
CA LEU A 248 -16.45 -3.51 6.53
C LEU A 248 -17.39 -3.19 5.37
N ALA A 249 -17.51 -4.12 4.40
CA ALA A 249 -18.41 -3.94 3.27
C ALA A 249 -19.89 -3.93 3.71
N ARG A 250 -20.31 -4.89 4.55
CA ARG A 250 -21.73 -5.09 4.92
C ARG A 250 -22.23 -4.11 5.98
N GLU A 251 -21.38 -3.74 6.92
CA GLU A 251 -21.79 -2.93 8.08
C GLU A 251 -21.41 -1.45 7.94
N GLU A 252 -20.29 -1.14 7.25
CA GLU A 252 -19.77 0.23 7.12
C GLU A 252 -19.86 0.77 5.68
N GLY A 253 -20.18 -0.07 4.68
CA GLY A 253 -20.19 0.31 3.27
C GLY A 253 -18.78 0.54 2.69
N ILE A 254 -17.74 -0.01 3.32
CA ILE A 254 -16.34 0.16 2.93
C ILE A 254 -15.85 -1.11 2.24
N PHE A 255 -15.77 -1.06 0.91
CA PHE A 255 -15.37 -2.17 0.06
C PHE A 255 -13.85 -2.14 -0.18
N CYS A 256 -13.10 -2.95 0.57
CA CYS A 256 -11.64 -2.94 0.59
C CYS A 256 -11.02 -4.35 0.52
N GLY A 257 -9.69 -4.42 0.37
CA GLY A 257 -8.95 -5.67 0.37
C GLY A 257 -8.62 -6.22 1.76
N VAL A 258 -8.10 -7.46 1.79
CA VAL A 258 -7.90 -8.25 3.03
C VAL A 258 -6.88 -7.61 3.98
N SER A 259 -5.82 -7.00 3.46
CA SER A 259 -4.83 -6.30 4.30
C SER A 259 -5.44 -5.12 5.06
N SER A 260 -6.46 -4.49 4.48
CA SER A 260 -7.22 -3.41 5.11
C SER A 260 -8.12 -3.95 6.23
N GLY A 261 -8.81 -5.08 5.99
CA GLY A 261 -9.57 -5.77 7.02
C GLY A 261 -8.72 -6.18 8.21
N GLY A 262 -7.51 -6.69 7.92
CA GLY A 262 -6.53 -7.00 8.96
C GLY A 262 -6.13 -5.78 9.79
N ALA A 263 -5.85 -4.63 9.15
CA ALA A 263 -5.51 -3.39 9.87
C ALA A 263 -6.67 -2.92 10.77
N VAL A 264 -7.90 -3.02 10.29
CA VAL A 264 -9.10 -2.68 11.08
C VAL A 264 -9.32 -3.68 12.21
N ALA A 265 -9.10 -4.99 11.97
CA ALA A 265 -9.18 -6.00 13.03
C ALA A 265 -8.19 -5.70 14.17
N ALA A 266 -6.94 -5.37 13.82
CA ALA A 266 -5.95 -4.94 14.82
C ALA A 266 -6.38 -3.68 15.56
N MET A 267 -6.92 -2.69 14.86
CA MET A 267 -7.45 -1.47 15.48
C MET A 267 -8.61 -1.75 16.43
N LEU A 268 -9.54 -2.63 16.06
CA LEU A 268 -10.67 -3.02 16.92
C LEU A 268 -10.20 -3.79 18.17
N ARG A 269 -9.16 -4.62 18.08
CA ARG A 269 -8.55 -5.26 19.25
C ARG A 269 -7.93 -4.23 20.20
N LEU A 270 -7.08 -3.35 19.64
CA LEU A 270 -6.40 -2.32 20.42
C LEU A 270 -7.36 -1.32 21.06
N SER A 271 -8.49 -1.02 20.42
CA SER A 271 -9.49 -0.10 20.97
C SER A 271 -10.15 -0.62 22.25
N LYS A 272 -10.01 -1.91 22.57
CA LYS A 272 -10.46 -2.49 23.84
C LYS A 272 -9.44 -2.37 24.98
N GLU A 273 -8.20 -2.01 24.63
CA GLU A 273 -7.07 -1.87 25.57
C GLU A 273 -6.89 -0.41 26.02
N VAL A 274 -7.52 0.55 25.34
CA VAL A 274 -7.32 1.99 25.55
C VAL A 274 -8.65 2.76 25.55
N GLU A 275 -8.66 3.93 26.14
CA GLU A 275 -9.81 4.84 26.18
C GLU A 275 -9.44 6.24 25.63
N ASN A 276 -10.43 6.94 25.08
CA ASN A 276 -10.30 8.30 24.55
C ASN A 276 -9.19 8.45 23.49
N ALA A 277 -8.88 7.36 22.78
CA ALA A 277 -7.87 7.35 21.72
C ALA A 277 -8.44 7.78 20.37
N VAL A 278 -7.62 8.46 19.57
CA VAL A 278 -7.86 8.73 18.16
C VAL A 278 -6.95 7.81 17.34
N MET A 279 -7.54 6.79 16.73
CA MET A 279 -6.84 5.72 16.03
C MET A 279 -7.06 5.83 14.53
N VAL A 280 -6.01 5.72 13.73
CA VAL A 280 -6.09 5.76 12.27
C VAL A 280 -5.52 4.47 11.67
N ALA A 281 -6.33 3.75 10.87
CA ALA A 281 -5.87 2.61 10.09
C ALA A 281 -5.87 2.94 8.58
N ILE A 282 -4.88 2.38 7.85
CA ILE A 282 -4.80 2.51 6.40
C ILE A 282 -5.70 1.48 5.72
N ILE A 283 -6.59 1.95 4.85
CA ILE A 283 -7.34 1.13 3.90
C ILE A 283 -6.57 1.12 2.60
N CYS A 284 -5.79 0.06 2.39
CA CYS A 284 -4.73 0.01 1.38
C CYS A 284 -5.23 0.07 -0.05
N ASP A 285 -6.36 -0.58 -0.36
CA ASP A 285 -6.88 -0.73 -1.71
C ASP A 285 -8.39 -1.05 -1.71
N ARG A 286 -8.93 -1.22 -2.92
CA ARG A 286 -10.35 -1.52 -3.16
C ARG A 286 -10.62 -3.01 -3.22
N GLY A 287 -11.83 -3.41 -2.82
CA GLY A 287 -12.29 -4.80 -2.81
C GLY A 287 -12.52 -5.41 -4.19
N ASP A 288 -12.76 -4.58 -5.23
CA ASP A 288 -12.96 -5.02 -6.61
C ASP A 288 -11.79 -5.85 -7.18
N ARG A 289 -10.61 -5.73 -6.61
CA ARG A 289 -9.41 -6.52 -6.98
C ARG A 289 -9.38 -7.94 -6.43
N TYR A 290 -10.37 -8.30 -5.64
CA TYR A 290 -10.45 -9.58 -4.93
C TYR A 290 -11.73 -10.35 -5.24
N LEU A 291 -12.53 -9.90 -6.22
CA LEU A 291 -13.80 -10.56 -6.57
C LEU A 291 -13.59 -12.00 -7.05
N SER A 292 -12.56 -12.25 -7.86
CA SER A 292 -12.24 -13.59 -8.35
C SER A 292 -11.67 -14.53 -7.27
N THR A 293 -11.36 -14.02 -6.06
CA THR A 293 -10.82 -14.86 -4.97
C THR A 293 -11.89 -15.55 -4.14
N GLY A 294 -13.17 -15.23 -4.35
CA GLY A 294 -14.29 -15.77 -3.59
C GLY A 294 -14.45 -15.22 -2.16
N ILE A 295 -13.61 -14.27 -1.73
CA ILE A 295 -13.66 -13.73 -0.36
C ILE A 295 -15.00 -13.07 0.00
N PHE A 296 -15.69 -12.53 -0.99
CA PHE A 296 -16.97 -11.85 -0.82
C PHE A 296 -18.18 -12.74 -1.13
N ASP A 297 -17.95 -14.00 -1.52
CA ASP A 297 -19.04 -14.93 -1.76
C ASP A 297 -19.84 -15.18 -0.48
N ALA A 298 -21.12 -15.46 -0.62
CA ALA A 298 -21.94 -15.79 0.54
C ALA A 298 -21.36 -17.07 1.18
N PRO A 299 -21.28 -17.13 2.51
CA PRO A 299 -20.95 -18.40 3.16
C PRO A 299 -22.02 -19.42 2.76
N ASN A 300 -21.58 -20.57 2.22
CA ASN A 300 -22.44 -21.73 1.94
C ASN A 300 -23.11 -22.24 3.21
#